data_40876b98250d74949246da87b5fb1d61
#
_entry.id   40876b98250d74949246da87b5fb1d61
#
_cell.length_a   1.000
_cell.length_b   1.000
_cell.length_c   1.000
_cell.angle_alpha   90.00
_cell.angle_beta   90.00
_cell.angle_gamma   90.00
#
_symmetry.space_group_name_H-M   'P 1'
#
loop_
_entity.id
_entity.type
_entity.pdbx_description
1 polymer ?
#
loop_
_entity_poly.entity_id
_entity_poly.type
_entity_poly.pdbx_seq_one_letter_code
_entity_poly.pdbx_strand_id
1 'polypeptide(L)'
;MKYFLFLKGLSLLIILGLYSCNTNPNYNVIGVILEKDLDKRVFKIDHDRIPGFMEPMIMDLNVHKKVNMDNFNNLDSVSFNLIITEDSHYTINFKKIGVRQETENLDELWQDDLYSPKSIGDKFDDFKFYKTDYKEYTLYNNNKDYTVISFIFSRCPIPNMCPAVISKNQYLADSFSNRNIDFLILSFDYLFDTPEILKKNYGSIEEKFPNIKFLSSTDHYNDLILLTKQSNISFGGVEDNNIGHTMITLILDKDKKLIKSYSGMNWKPSDFKRDLSNFINLN
;
A
#
# COMPACT_ATOMS: atom_id res chain seq x y z
N MET A 1 31.38 -52.13 -19.58
CA MET A 1 30.08 -52.27 -18.85
C MET A 1 29.99 -51.54 -17.53
N LYS A 2 31.03 -50.80 -17.10
CA LYS A 2 31.01 -49.99 -15.84
C LYS A 2 30.63 -48.54 -16.02
N TYR A 3 30.66 -47.99 -17.23
CA TYR A 3 30.31 -46.58 -17.48
C TYR A 3 28.82 -46.33 -17.73
N PHE A 4 28.04 -47.36 -18.02
CA PHE A 4 26.60 -47.21 -18.32
C PHE A 4 25.72 -47.12 -17.07
N LEU A 5 26.21 -47.52 -15.91
CA LEU A 5 25.52 -47.43 -14.62
C LEU A 5 25.70 -46.07 -13.95
N PHE A 6 26.79 -45.35 -14.27
CA PHE A 6 27.05 -44.01 -13.69
C PHE A 6 26.18 -42.90 -14.31
N LEU A 7 25.83 -43.03 -15.60
CA LEU A 7 24.96 -42.06 -16.27
C LEU A 7 23.49 -42.17 -15.84
N LYS A 8 23.01 -43.33 -15.42
CA LYS A 8 21.62 -43.49 -14.91
C LYS A 8 21.43 -42.98 -13.51
N GLY A 9 22.48 -42.98 -12.68
CA GLY A 9 22.45 -42.41 -11.33
C GLY A 9 22.44 -40.85 -11.32
N LEU A 10 23.14 -40.25 -12.29
CA LEU A 10 23.24 -38.80 -12.40
C LEU A 10 21.95 -38.17 -12.97
N SER A 11 21.22 -38.87 -13.84
CA SER A 11 19.93 -38.42 -14.39
C SER A 11 18.80 -38.43 -13.35
N LEU A 12 18.86 -39.31 -12.35
CA LEU A 12 17.85 -39.40 -11.29
C LEU A 12 18.03 -38.31 -10.23
N LEU A 13 19.24 -37.80 -10.01
CA LEU A 13 19.54 -36.71 -9.07
C LEU A 13 19.14 -35.33 -9.59
N ILE A 14 19.06 -35.16 -10.91
CA ILE A 14 18.66 -33.88 -11.54
C ILE A 14 17.13 -33.69 -11.50
N ILE A 15 16.35 -34.76 -11.43
CA ILE A 15 14.88 -34.70 -11.40
C ILE A 15 14.34 -34.36 -10.01
N LEU A 16 15.11 -34.59 -8.95
CA LEU A 16 14.72 -34.29 -7.56
C LEU A 16 14.92 -32.82 -7.16
N GLY A 17 15.57 -31.99 -7.99
CA GLY A 17 15.87 -30.58 -7.70
C GLY A 17 14.82 -29.53 -8.15
N LEU A 18 13.72 -29.96 -8.78
CA LEU A 18 12.76 -29.03 -9.40
C LEU A 18 11.41 -28.89 -8.67
N TYR A 19 11.25 -29.48 -7.50
CA TYR A 19 10.08 -29.16 -6.65
C TYR A 19 10.41 -28.02 -5.71
N SER A 20 10.61 -26.81 -6.27
CA SER A 20 10.43 -25.58 -5.48
C SER A 20 8.93 -25.42 -5.29
N CYS A 21 8.41 -25.87 -4.16
CA CYS A 21 7.08 -25.49 -3.71
C CYS A 21 7.09 -23.98 -3.44
N ASN A 22 6.67 -23.22 -4.43
CA ASN A 22 6.38 -21.81 -4.26
C ASN A 22 5.08 -21.71 -3.44
N THR A 23 5.18 -21.79 -2.11
CA THR A 23 4.02 -21.61 -1.23
C THR A 23 3.77 -20.13 -1.05
N ASN A 24 2.58 -19.68 -1.44
CA ASN A 24 2.15 -18.30 -1.18
C ASN A 24 2.25 -17.99 0.31
N PRO A 25 2.71 -16.78 0.69
CA PRO A 25 2.69 -16.33 2.07
C PRO A 25 1.29 -16.50 2.68
N ASN A 26 1.26 -17.06 3.89
CA ASN A 26 0.03 -17.42 4.60
C ASN A 26 0.14 -16.91 6.04
N TYR A 27 -0.73 -15.97 6.39
CA TYR A 27 -0.76 -15.37 7.72
C TYR A 27 -2.00 -15.80 8.47
N ASN A 28 -1.84 -16.16 9.74
CA ASN A 28 -2.97 -16.39 10.63
C ASN A 28 -3.38 -15.04 11.26
N VAL A 29 -4.61 -14.64 11.02
CA VAL A 29 -5.14 -13.31 11.37
C VAL A 29 -6.31 -13.47 12.32
N ILE A 30 -6.40 -12.56 13.29
CA ILE A 30 -7.56 -12.35 14.16
C ILE A 30 -8.15 -10.99 13.82
N GLY A 31 -9.48 -10.87 13.85
CA GLY A 31 -10.14 -9.60 13.61
C GLY A 31 -11.64 -9.69 13.86
N VAL A 32 -12.32 -8.57 13.66
CA VAL A 32 -13.77 -8.45 13.82
C VAL A 32 -14.40 -8.06 12.49
N ILE A 33 -15.42 -8.79 12.08
CA ILE A 33 -16.18 -8.46 10.87
C ILE A 33 -17.03 -7.23 11.16
N LEU A 34 -16.78 -6.13 10.48
CA LEU A 34 -17.57 -4.90 10.61
C LEU A 34 -18.73 -4.86 9.60
N GLU A 35 -18.48 -5.35 8.38
CA GLU A 35 -19.45 -5.33 7.29
C GLU A 35 -19.21 -6.51 6.36
N LYS A 36 -20.25 -7.01 5.71
CA LYS A 36 -20.16 -8.05 4.68
C LYS A 36 -20.86 -7.62 3.38
N ASP A 37 -20.15 -7.73 2.27
CA ASP A 37 -20.65 -7.57 0.91
C ASP A 37 -20.69 -8.97 0.26
N LEU A 38 -21.88 -9.55 0.19
CA LEU A 38 -22.08 -10.90 -0.35
C LEU A 38 -21.89 -10.94 -1.87
N ASP A 39 -22.26 -9.86 -2.57
CA ASP A 39 -22.18 -9.78 -4.02
C ASP A 39 -20.73 -9.71 -4.49
N LYS A 40 -19.90 -8.90 -3.83
CA LYS A 40 -18.47 -8.79 -4.10
C LYS A 40 -17.63 -9.87 -3.42
N ARG A 41 -18.23 -10.63 -2.51
CA ARG A 41 -17.54 -11.59 -1.64
C ARG A 41 -16.38 -10.95 -0.84
N VAL A 42 -16.71 -9.89 -0.12
CA VAL A 42 -15.77 -9.11 0.70
C VAL A 42 -16.28 -9.04 2.13
N PHE A 43 -15.37 -9.21 3.10
CA PHE A 43 -15.57 -8.79 4.47
C PHE A 43 -14.74 -7.53 4.74
N LYS A 44 -15.35 -6.50 5.30
CA LYS A 44 -14.63 -5.40 5.94
C LYS A 44 -14.28 -5.85 7.36
N ILE A 45 -13.01 -5.98 7.64
CA ILE A 45 -12.49 -6.53 8.90
C ILE A 45 -11.59 -5.52 9.58
N ASP A 46 -11.86 -5.29 10.88
CA ASP A 46 -10.93 -4.67 11.82
C ASP A 46 -10.02 -5.78 12.35
N HIS A 47 -8.81 -5.89 11.80
CA HIS A 47 -7.88 -6.95 12.17
C HIS A 47 -6.82 -6.48 13.15
N ASP A 48 -6.43 -7.39 14.05
CA ASP A 48 -5.30 -7.23 14.94
C ASP A 48 -3.97 -7.18 14.15
N ARG A 49 -2.89 -6.79 14.83
CA ARG A 49 -1.55 -6.83 14.26
C ARG A 49 -1.25 -8.20 13.66
N ILE A 50 -0.80 -8.22 12.41
CA ILE A 50 -0.27 -9.42 11.74
C ILE A 50 1.26 -9.35 11.85
N PRO A 51 1.87 -10.13 12.78
CA PRO A 51 3.31 -10.01 13.06
C PRO A 51 4.17 -10.13 11.81
N GLY A 52 5.08 -9.17 11.60
CA GLY A 52 5.98 -9.13 10.45
C GLY A 52 5.29 -8.83 9.10
N PHE A 53 4.02 -8.35 9.13
CA PHE A 53 3.31 -8.05 7.89
C PHE A 53 2.46 -6.77 7.93
N MET A 54 1.53 -6.61 8.91
CA MET A 54 0.64 -5.44 8.97
C MET A 54 0.33 -5.02 10.41
N GLU A 55 0.23 -3.72 10.65
CA GLU A 55 -0.32 -3.16 11.88
C GLU A 55 -1.86 -3.29 11.91
N PRO A 56 -2.49 -3.18 13.11
CA PRO A 56 -3.94 -3.24 13.25
C PRO A 56 -4.63 -2.21 12.35
N MET A 57 -5.64 -2.62 11.60
CA MET A 57 -6.40 -1.72 10.74
C MET A 57 -7.71 -2.31 10.24
N ILE A 58 -8.55 -1.44 9.67
CA ILE A 58 -9.75 -1.87 8.95
C ILE A 58 -9.41 -1.97 7.47
N MET A 59 -9.73 -3.10 6.86
CA MET A 59 -9.58 -3.29 5.43
C MET A 59 -10.65 -4.21 4.83
N ASP A 60 -10.86 -4.05 3.53
CA ASP A 60 -11.71 -4.93 2.75
C ASP A 60 -10.90 -6.15 2.30
N LEU A 61 -11.37 -7.34 2.70
CA LEU A 61 -10.69 -8.61 2.44
C LEU A 61 -11.53 -9.51 1.53
N ASN A 62 -10.96 -9.93 0.41
CA ASN A 62 -11.59 -10.87 -0.50
C ASN A 62 -11.77 -12.23 0.18
N VAL A 63 -12.99 -12.78 0.14
CA VAL A 63 -13.34 -14.04 0.76
C VAL A 63 -13.35 -15.16 -0.27
N HIS A 64 -12.52 -16.19 -0.05
CA HIS A 64 -12.42 -17.33 -0.98
C HIS A 64 -13.78 -18.04 -1.13
N LYS A 65 -14.09 -18.49 -2.35
CA LYS A 65 -15.38 -19.12 -2.72
C LYS A 65 -15.78 -20.34 -1.87
N LYS A 66 -14.83 -21.01 -1.23
CA LYS A 66 -15.09 -22.15 -0.32
C LYS A 66 -15.66 -21.72 1.04
N VAL A 67 -15.59 -20.43 1.39
CA VAL A 67 -16.12 -19.92 2.65
C VAL A 67 -17.60 -19.60 2.46
N ASN A 68 -18.45 -20.17 3.32
CA ASN A 68 -19.85 -19.76 3.40
C ASN A 68 -19.96 -18.52 4.27
N MET A 69 -20.16 -17.36 3.64
CA MET A 69 -20.22 -16.07 4.31
C MET A 69 -21.49 -15.87 5.17
N ASP A 70 -22.56 -16.64 4.91
CA ASP A 70 -23.81 -16.58 5.70
C ASP A 70 -23.62 -17.08 7.13
N ASN A 71 -22.57 -17.86 7.39
CA ASN A 71 -22.25 -18.36 8.72
C ASN A 71 -21.66 -17.27 9.65
N PHE A 72 -21.42 -16.06 9.14
CA PHE A 72 -20.78 -14.98 9.87
C PHE A 72 -21.66 -13.73 9.84
N ASN A 73 -21.68 -13.03 10.96
CA ASN A 73 -22.42 -11.79 11.14
C ASN A 73 -21.46 -10.62 11.43
N ASN A 74 -21.96 -9.39 11.27
CA ASN A 74 -21.26 -8.21 11.75
C ASN A 74 -21.01 -8.37 13.26
N LEU A 75 -19.88 -7.85 13.74
CA LEU A 75 -19.34 -7.94 15.08
C LEU A 75 -18.85 -9.35 15.49
N ASP A 76 -18.90 -10.34 14.62
CA ASP A 76 -18.24 -11.62 14.90
C ASP A 76 -16.73 -11.42 14.97
N SER A 77 -16.14 -11.81 16.10
CA SER A 77 -14.69 -11.98 16.23
C SER A 77 -14.30 -13.29 15.55
N VAL A 78 -13.36 -13.23 14.64
CA VAL A 78 -12.97 -14.38 13.80
C VAL A 78 -11.47 -14.54 13.75
N SER A 79 -11.02 -15.79 13.58
CA SER A 79 -9.68 -16.11 13.08
C SER A 79 -9.78 -16.64 11.67
N PHE A 80 -8.81 -16.32 10.83
CA PHE A 80 -8.77 -16.75 9.44
C PHE A 80 -7.33 -16.75 8.90
N ASN A 81 -7.15 -17.32 7.71
CA ASN A 81 -5.89 -17.25 6.99
C ASN A 81 -5.97 -16.19 5.88
N LEU A 82 -5.01 -15.28 5.84
CA LEU A 82 -4.77 -14.36 4.74
C LEU A 82 -3.69 -14.92 3.84
N ILE A 83 -4.03 -15.21 2.60
CA ILE A 83 -3.13 -15.74 1.57
C ILE A 83 -2.79 -14.61 0.61
N ILE A 84 -1.49 -14.35 0.45
CA ILE A 84 -0.98 -13.36 -0.50
C ILE A 84 -0.53 -14.11 -1.76
N THR A 85 -1.02 -13.68 -2.90
CA THR A 85 -0.60 -14.17 -4.22
C THR A 85 0.20 -13.09 -4.94
N GLU A 86 0.79 -13.41 -6.09
CA GLU A 86 1.57 -12.44 -6.88
C GLU A 86 0.75 -11.22 -7.29
N ASP A 87 -0.56 -11.39 -7.57
CA ASP A 87 -1.42 -10.34 -8.13
C ASP A 87 -2.53 -9.88 -7.18
N SER A 88 -2.77 -10.59 -6.09
CA SER A 88 -3.90 -10.30 -5.20
C SER A 88 -3.76 -10.96 -3.83
N HIS A 89 -4.83 -10.87 -3.03
CA HIS A 89 -4.95 -11.59 -1.76
C HIS A 89 -6.35 -12.18 -1.62
N TYR A 90 -6.48 -13.20 -0.78
CA TYR A 90 -7.79 -13.73 -0.37
C TYR A 90 -7.72 -14.33 1.03
N THR A 91 -8.88 -14.44 1.66
CA THR A 91 -9.02 -15.00 3.02
C THR A 91 -9.79 -16.30 2.99
N ILE A 92 -9.39 -17.25 3.85
CA ILE A 92 -9.95 -18.60 3.93
C ILE A 92 -9.88 -19.12 5.37
N ASN A 93 -10.51 -20.26 5.65
CA ASN A 93 -10.47 -20.96 6.95
C ASN A 93 -11.01 -20.13 8.13
N PHE A 94 -12.06 -19.35 7.89
CA PHE A 94 -12.70 -18.57 8.95
C PHE A 94 -13.26 -19.45 10.07
N LYS A 95 -12.97 -19.03 11.30
CA LYS A 95 -13.54 -19.60 12.53
C LYS A 95 -14.04 -18.46 13.38
N LYS A 96 -15.29 -18.53 13.80
CA LYS A 96 -15.82 -17.64 14.83
C LYS A 96 -15.18 -17.98 16.18
N ILE A 97 -14.58 -16.99 16.83
CA ILE A 97 -13.91 -17.12 18.15
C ILE A 97 -14.64 -16.33 19.24
N GLY A 98 -15.57 -15.47 18.87
CA GLY A 98 -16.37 -14.67 19.78
C GLY A 98 -17.32 -13.73 19.05
N VAL A 99 -17.92 -12.83 19.81
CA VAL A 99 -18.69 -11.69 19.32
C VAL A 99 -18.22 -10.48 20.08
N ARG A 100 -17.82 -9.41 19.39
CA ARG A 100 -17.54 -8.13 20.03
C ARG A 100 -18.88 -7.60 20.57
N GLN A 101 -18.96 -7.34 21.87
CA GLN A 101 -20.12 -6.62 22.40
C GLN A 101 -20.10 -5.20 21.86
N GLU A 102 -21.24 -4.69 21.40
CA GLU A 102 -21.41 -3.26 21.18
C GLU A 102 -21.22 -2.57 22.53
N THR A 103 -20.01 -2.15 22.80
CA THR A 103 -19.78 -1.14 23.83
C THR A 103 -20.33 0.17 23.25
N GLU A 104 -21.12 0.91 24.03
CA GLU A 104 -21.87 2.11 23.65
C GLU A 104 -21.02 3.23 23.01
N ASN A 105 -19.74 2.99 22.68
CA ASN A 105 -18.76 3.96 22.21
C ASN A 105 -17.86 3.47 21.08
N LEU A 106 -18.29 2.57 20.19
CA LEU A 106 -17.56 2.34 18.94
C LEU A 106 -17.52 3.61 18.08
N ASP A 107 -18.57 4.43 18.11
CA ASP A 107 -18.61 5.72 17.44
C ASP A 107 -17.63 6.74 18.05
N GLU A 108 -17.32 6.71 19.33
CA GLU A 108 -16.33 7.61 19.95
C GLU A 108 -14.87 7.22 19.65
N LEU A 109 -14.57 5.94 19.47
CA LEU A 109 -13.22 5.49 19.06
C LEU A 109 -12.94 5.75 17.56
N TRP A 110 -14.00 5.95 16.77
CA TRP A 110 -13.92 6.19 15.31
C TRP A 110 -14.42 7.58 14.90
N GLN A 111 -14.83 8.40 15.87
CA GLN A 111 -15.27 9.79 15.63
C GLN A 111 -14.14 10.74 15.26
N ASP A 112 -12.92 10.25 15.10
CA ASP A 112 -11.86 11.05 14.50
C ASP A 112 -11.94 10.88 12.97
N ASP A 113 -12.86 11.62 12.32
CA ASP A 113 -12.97 11.74 10.85
C ASP A 113 -11.62 12.01 10.19
N LEU A 114 -10.67 12.52 10.97
CA LEU A 114 -9.30 12.81 10.57
C LEU A 114 -8.55 11.57 10.07
N TYR A 115 -8.73 10.41 10.73
CA TYR A 115 -8.04 9.17 10.39
C TYR A 115 -8.86 8.22 9.50
N SER A 116 -10.03 8.67 9.02
CA SER A 116 -10.85 7.86 8.12
C SER A 116 -10.33 7.89 6.68
N PRO A 117 -10.43 6.78 5.94
CA PRO A 117 -10.11 6.77 4.52
C PRO A 117 -10.94 7.79 3.75
N LYS A 118 -10.30 8.57 2.90
CA LYS A 118 -10.96 9.59 2.09
C LYS A 118 -11.54 8.99 0.82
N SER A 119 -12.74 9.39 0.47
CA SER A 119 -13.44 9.06 -0.77
C SER A 119 -13.17 10.13 -1.84
N ILE A 120 -13.52 9.82 -3.11
CA ILE A 120 -13.43 10.82 -4.18
C ILE A 120 -14.31 12.02 -3.85
N GLY A 121 -13.73 13.21 -3.89
CA GLY A 121 -14.32 14.48 -3.51
C GLY A 121 -13.98 14.95 -2.09
N ASP A 122 -13.50 14.07 -1.22
CA ASP A 122 -13.08 14.41 0.13
C ASP A 122 -11.74 15.14 0.12
N LYS A 123 -11.60 16.09 1.04
CA LYS A 123 -10.38 16.86 1.22
C LYS A 123 -9.43 16.14 2.18
N PHE A 124 -8.16 16.04 1.78
CA PHE A 124 -7.09 15.57 2.65
C PHE A 124 -6.71 16.63 3.66
N ASP A 125 -6.37 16.21 4.86
CA ASP A 125 -5.82 17.08 5.88
C ASP A 125 -4.37 17.42 5.59
N ASP A 126 -3.86 18.50 6.19
CA ASP A 126 -2.47 18.89 6.00
C ASP A 126 -1.54 17.87 6.66
N PHE A 127 -0.42 17.65 6.04
CA PHE A 127 0.66 16.83 6.57
C PHE A 127 2.00 17.51 6.33
N LYS A 128 2.99 17.09 7.08
CA LYS A 128 4.33 17.62 7.03
C LYS A 128 5.37 16.50 6.98
N PHE A 129 6.32 16.61 6.03
CA PHE A 129 7.44 15.69 5.88
C PHE A 129 8.71 16.43 5.47
N TYR A 130 9.87 15.82 5.71
CA TYR A 130 11.11 16.35 5.21
C TYR A 130 11.34 16.03 3.73
N LYS A 131 11.74 17.04 2.95
CA LYS A 131 12.38 16.83 1.66
C LYS A 131 13.80 16.33 1.83
N THR A 132 14.44 15.90 0.74
CA THR A 132 15.83 15.41 0.71
C THR A 132 16.86 16.47 1.12
N ASP A 133 16.50 17.75 1.18
CA ASP A 133 17.32 18.87 1.68
C ASP A 133 16.99 19.28 3.11
N TYR A 134 16.28 18.44 3.87
CA TYR A 134 15.80 18.69 5.24
C TYR A 134 14.81 19.85 5.38
N LYS A 135 14.37 20.47 4.29
CA LYS A 135 13.28 21.44 4.38
C LYS A 135 11.95 20.73 4.48
N GLU A 136 11.07 21.28 5.29
CA GLU A 136 9.72 20.76 5.42
C GLU A 136 8.92 20.97 4.12
N TYR A 137 8.12 20.00 3.79
CA TYR A 137 7.06 20.07 2.80
C TYR A 137 5.72 19.91 3.51
N THR A 138 4.80 20.85 3.28
CA THR A 138 3.42 20.73 3.76
C THR A 138 2.48 20.72 2.58
N LEU A 139 1.42 19.93 2.66
CA LEU A 139 0.46 19.79 1.55
C LEU A 139 -0.22 21.15 1.23
N TYR A 140 -0.58 21.91 2.26
CA TYR A 140 -1.36 23.13 2.10
C TYR A 140 -0.54 24.35 1.66
N ASN A 141 0.75 24.38 1.97
CA ASN A 141 1.66 25.42 1.48
C ASN A 141 2.13 25.15 0.03
N ASN A 142 1.62 24.11 -0.58
CA ASN A 142 1.91 23.74 -1.94
C ASN A 142 0.84 24.33 -2.90
N ASN A 143 1.19 25.39 -3.63
CA ASN A 143 0.30 26.03 -4.59
C ASN A 143 0.37 25.33 -5.96
N LYS A 144 -0.01 24.05 -5.99
CA LYS A 144 -0.06 23.21 -7.19
C LYS A 144 -1.49 22.97 -7.65
N ASP A 145 -1.67 22.91 -8.97
CA ASP A 145 -2.98 22.59 -9.55
C ASP A 145 -3.37 21.15 -9.26
N TYR A 146 -2.37 20.24 -9.28
CA TYR A 146 -2.54 18.84 -8.90
C TYR A 146 -1.35 18.35 -8.08
N THR A 147 -1.61 17.41 -7.20
CA THR A 147 -0.59 16.70 -6.41
C THR A 147 -0.82 15.20 -6.59
N VAL A 148 0.21 14.51 -7.08
CA VAL A 148 0.23 13.04 -7.17
C VAL A 148 1.02 12.51 -5.98
N ILE A 149 0.45 11.56 -5.22
CA ILE A 149 1.10 10.98 -4.05
C ILE A 149 1.27 9.49 -4.27
N SER A 150 2.50 9.02 -4.15
CA SER A 150 2.87 7.59 -4.19
C SER A 150 3.71 7.24 -2.97
N PHE A 151 3.70 5.96 -2.59
CA PHE A 151 4.37 5.48 -1.39
C PHE A 151 5.41 4.42 -1.75
N ILE A 152 6.55 4.47 -1.06
CA ILE A 152 7.67 3.53 -1.26
C ILE A 152 8.40 3.27 0.06
N PHE A 153 9.42 2.42 0.01
CA PHE A 153 10.57 2.43 0.92
C PHE A 153 11.84 2.07 0.13
N SER A 154 12.97 2.68 0.53
CA SER A 154 14.20 2.60 -0.30
C SER A 154 14.83 1.22 -0.33
N ARG A 155 14.60 0.41 0.73
CA ARG A 155 15.14 -0.95 0.89
C ARG A 155 14.26 -2.04 0.23
N CYS A 156 13.26 -1.67 -0.57
CA CYS A 156 12.37 -2.64 -1.22
C CYS A 156 13.15 -3.55 -2.18
N PRO A 157 13.20 -4.87 -1.92
CA PRO A 157 13.98 -5.78 -2.74
C PRO A 157 13.26 -6.22 -4.02
N ILE A 158 12.00 -5.83 -4.21
CA ILE A 158 11.12 -6.34 -5.27
C ILE A 158 11.08 -5.36 -6.44
N PRO A 159 11.69 -5.70 -7.61
CA PRO A 159 11.86 -4.75 -8.73
C PRO A 159 10.54 -4.23 -9.31
N ASN A 160 9.48 -5.02 -9.29
CA ASN A 160 8.16 -4.64 -9.82
C ASN A 160 7.27 -3.93 -8.78
N MET A 161 7.79 -3.58 -7.61
CA MET A 161 7.10 -2.77 -6.59
C MET A 161 7.66 -1.33 -6.53
N CYS A 162 8.35 -0.94 -5.45
CA CYS A 162 8.82 0.43 -5.27
C CYS A 162 9.64 0.96 -6.46
N PRO A 163 10.61 0.20 -7.05
CA PRO A 163 11.31 0.67 -8.25
C PRO A 163 10.38 0.92 -9.44
N ALA A 164 9.36 0.09 -9.63
CA ALA A 164 8.38 0.29 -10.69
C ALA A 164 7.50 1.54 -10.44
N VAL A 165 7.10 1.80 -9.18
CA VAL A 165 6.37 3.04 -8.81
C VAL A 165 7.21 4.27 -9.13
N ILE A 166 8.49 4.26 -8.77
CA ILE A 166 9.41 5.37 -9.09
C ILE A 166 9.51 5.57 -10.59
N SER A 167 9.69 4.51 -11.37
CA SER A 167 9.78 4.59 -12.84
C SER A 167 8.50 5.13 -13.48
N LYS A 168 7.32 4.72 -12.96
CA LYS A 168 6.03 5.24 -13.42
C LYS A 168 5.89 6.74 -13.12
N ASN A 169 6.29 7.18 -11.93
CA ASN A 169 6.28 8.59 -11.57
C ASN A 169 7.25 9.42 -12.44
N GLN A 170 8.44 8.90 -12.78
CA GLN A 170 9.37 9.57 -13.70
C GLN A 170 8.74 9.77 -15.10
N TYR A 171 8.09 8.75 -15.65
CA TYR A 171 7.39 8.86 -16.93
C TYR A 171 6.27 9.92 -16.88
N LEU A 172 5.51 9.96 -15.79
CA LEU A 172 4.44 10.95 -15.62
C LEU A 172 5.02 12.35 -15.40
N ALA A 173 6.03 12.49 -14.56
CA ALA A 173 6.69 13.78 -14.31
C ALA A 173 7.30 14.40 -15.59
N ASP A 174 7.90 13.58 -16.43
CA ASP A 174 8.38 13.99 -17.76
C ASP A 174 7.22 14.45 -18.66
N SER A 175 6.14 13.66 -18.71
CA SER A 175 4.96 13.97 -19.53
C SER A 175 4.26 15.27 -19.13
N PHE A 176 4.37 15.69 -17.88
CA PHE A 176 3.73 16.87 -17.29
C PHE A 176 4.75 17.92 -16.80
N SER A 177 5.98 17.90 -17.34
CA SER A 177 7.07 18.81 -16.92
C SER A 177 6.74 20.29 -17.05
N ASN A 178 5.87 20.66 -17.98
CA ASN A 178 5.40 22.04 -18.21
C ASN A 178 4.07 22.37 -17.49
N ARG A 179 3.65 21.55 -16.54
CA ARG A 179 2.42 21.74 -15.79
C ARG A 179 2.73 21.99 -14.32
N ASN A 180 1.83 22.71 -13.66
CA ASN A 180 1.96 23.00 -12.22
C ASN A 180 1.51 21.82 -11.36
N ILE A 181 2.25 20.71 -11.45
CA ILE A 181 1.95 19.44 -10.79
C ILE A 181 3.17 18.99 -10.00
N ASP A 182 2.98 18.58 -8.74
CA ASP A 182 4.00 17.87 -7.97
C ASP A 182 3.71 16.37 -7.91
N PHE A 183 4.76 15.56 -8.05
CA PHE A 183 4.76 14.12 -7.86
C PHE A 183 5.52 13.83 -6.56
N LEU A 184 4.77 13.53 -5.50
CA LEU A 184 5.31 13.24 -4.18
C LEU A 184 5.51 11.74 -4.04
N ILE A 185 6.71 11.34 -3.67
CA ILE A 185 7.08 9.95 -3.41
C ILE A 185 7.49 9.88 -1.95
N LEU A 186 6.56 9.46 -1.08
CA LEU A 186 6.76 9.38 0.35
C LEU A 186 7.32 8.01 0.75
N SER A 187 8.39 8.01 1.53
CA SER A 187 8.81 6.80 2.21
C SER A 187 8.06 6.63 3.53
N PHE A 188 7.50 5.42 3.73
CA PHE A 188 6.94 5.02 5.03
C PHE A 188 7.95 4.27 5.92
N ASP A 189 9.20 4.12 5.51
CA ASP A 189 10.28 3.61 6.36
C ASP A 189 10.87 4.72 7.23
N TYR A 190 10.09 5.12 8.24
CA TYR A 190 10.40 6.24 9.13
C TYR A 190 11.64 6.02 10.01
N LEU A 191 12.16 4.79 10.09
CA LEU A 191 13.36 4.47 10.85
C LEU A 191 14.65 4.53 10.01
N PHE A 192 14.55 4.24 8.72
CA PHE A 192 15.73 4.11 7.86
C PHE A 192 15.83 5.21 6.80
N ASP A 193 14.72 5.59 6.15
CA ASP A 193 14.73 6.49 5.00
C ASP A 193 14.81 7.98 5.42
N THR A 194 15.93 8.34 6.04
CA THR A 194 16.21 9.75 6.36
C THR A 194 16.33 10.58 5.08
N PRO A 195 16.18 11.93 5.16
CA PRO A 195 16.39 12.82 4.01
C PRO A 195 17.70 12.59 3.30
N GLU A 196 18.80 12.31 4.05
CA GLU A 196 20.13 12.04 3.49
C GLU A 196 20.15 10.73 2.69
N ILE A 197 19.53 9.66 3.21
CA ILE A 197 19.44 8.37 2.52
C ILE A 197 18.61 8.51 1.24
N LEU A 198 17.46 9.18 1.32
CA LEU A 198 16.63 9.45 0.13
C LEU A 198 17.38 10.30 -0.89
N LYS A 199 18.12 11.32 -0.46
CA LYS A 199 18.97 12.13 -1.35
C LYS A 199 20.06 11.31 -2.02
N LYS A 200 20.73 10.44 -1.28
CA LYS A 200 21.76 9.55 -1.82
C LYS A 200 21.20 8.61 -2.89
N ASN A 201 20.00 8.07 -2.66
CA ASN A 201 19.40 7.09 -3.55
C ASN A 201 18.68 7.72 -4.75
N TYR A 202 18.07 8.88 -4.57
CA TYR A 202 17.10 9.45 -5.53
C TYR A 202 17.36 10.92 -5.91
N GLY A 203 18.40 11.56 -5.36
CA GLY A 203 18.69 12.97 -5.65
C GLY A 203 18.88 13.25 -7.14
N SER A 204 19.52 12.33 -7.89
CA SER A 204 19.66 12.45 -9.33
C SER A 204 18.32 12.43 -10.09
N ILE A 205 17.30 11.79 -9.54
CA ILE A 205 15.93 11.80 -10.09
C ILE A 205 15.30 13.17 -9.87
N GLU A 206 15.42 13.75 -8.67
CA GLU A 206 14.90 15.09 -8.38
C GLU A 206 15.59 16.18 -9.22
N GLU A 207 16.90 16.05 -9.45
CA GLU A 207 17.64 16.96 -10.35
C GLU A 207 17.13 16.89 -11.78
N LYS A 208 16.84 15.69 -12.27
CA LYS A 208 16.33 15.47 -13.63
C LYS A 208 14.86 15.86 -13.78
N PHE A 209 14.04 15.63 -12.75
CA PHE A 209 12.60 15.87 -12.72
C PHE A 209 12.24 16.79 -11.54
N PRO A 210 12.37 18.12 -11.67
CA PRO A 210 12.17 19.07 -10.56
C PRO A 210 10.74 19.04 -9.95
N ASN A 211 9.78 18.46 -10.65
CA ASN A 211 8.43 18.24 -10.19
C ASN A 211 8.24 16.90 -9.42
N ILE A 212 9.28 16.08 -9.30
CA ILE A 212 9.31 14.95 -8.35
C ILE A 212 9.93 15.43 -7.04
N LYS A 213 9.37 15.00 -5.93
CA LYS A 213 9.90 15.21 -4.58
C LYS A 213 9.84 13.93 -3.78
N PHE A 214 11.00 13.48 -3.32
CA PHE A 214 11.06 12.39 -2.34
C PHE A 214 10.91 12.98 -0.94
N LEU A 215 10.02 12.37 -0.16
CA LEU A 215 9.69 12.82 1.19
C LEU A 215 10.04 11.73 2.21
N SER A 216 10.72 12.14 3.28
CA SER A 216 11.05 11.30 4.43
C SER A 216 10.02 11.52 5.52
N SER A 217 9.52 10.42 6.08
CA SER A 217 8.63 10.42 7.25
C SER A 217 9.39 10.36 8.60
N THR A 218 10.73 10.39 8.58
CA THR A 218 11.54 10.47 9.81
C THR A 218 11.10 11.67 10.64
N ASP A 219 10.89 11.46 11.95
CA ASP A 219 10.38 12.43 12.92
C ASP A 219 8.94 12.93 12.66
N HIS A 220 8.25 12.42 11.66
CA HIS A 220 6.89 12.78 11.28
C HIS A 220 5.92 11.58 11.31
N TYR A 221 6.05 10.70 12.31
CA TYR A 221 5.26 9.47 12.39
C TYR A 221 3.75 9.72 12.43
N ASN A 222 3.29 10.74 13.17
CA ASN A 222 1.86 11.06 13.25
C ASN A 222 1.29 11.51 11.90
N ASP A 223 2.02 12.33 11.15
CA ASP A 223 1.63 12.74 9.80
C ASP A 223 1.65 11.56 8.82
N LEU A 224 2.58 10.62 9.01
CA LEU A 224 2.62 9.38 8.23
C LEU A 224 1.37 8.53 8.49
N ILE A 225 1.00 8.33 9.75
CA ILE A 225 -0.23 7.59 10.11
C ILE A 225 -1.47 8.29 9.57
N LEU A 226 -1.56 9.62 9.73
CA LEU A 226 -2.65 10.41 9.18
C LEU A 226 -2.80 10.19 7.67
N LEU A 227 -1.73 10.43 6.91
CA LEU A 227 -1.77 10.34 5.45
C LEU A 227 -2.04 8.91 4.97
N THR A 228 -1.43 7.89 5.59
CA THR A 228 -1.65 6.50 5.18
C THR A 228 -3.08 6.04 5.46
N LYS A 229 -3.67 6.41 6.61
CA LYS A 229 -5.08 6.12 6.93
C LYS A 229 -6.02 6.81 5.94
N GLN A 230 -5.86 8.11 5.70
CA GLN A 230 -6.66 8.85 4.72
C GLN A 230 -6.50 8.31 3.29
N SER A 231 -5.33 7.77 2.96
CA SER A 231 -5.04 7.15 1.67
C SER A 231 -5.55 5.72 1.54
N ASN A 232 -6.13 5.13 2.60
CA ASN A 232 -6.48 3.70 2.67
C ASN A 232 -5.27 2.78 2.41
N ILE A 233 -4.11 3.16 2.97
CA ILE A 233 -2.88 2.37 2.92
C ILE A 233 -2.65 1.70 4.28
N SER A 234 -2.23 0.45 4.23
CA SER A 234 -1.61 -0.24 5.37
C SER A 234 -0.12 -0.47 5.12
N PHE A 235 0.64 -0.36 6.18
CA PHE A 235 2.02 -0.78 6.23
C PHE A 235 2.36 -1.29 7.63
N GLY A 236 3.42 -2.09 7.75
CA GLY A 236 3.89 -2.60 9.04
C GLY A 236 5.21 -3.35 8.89
N GLY A 237 5.79 -3.78 10.02
CA GLY A 237 7.05 -4.51 10.04
C GLY A 237 8.30 -3.64 9.81
N VAL A 238 8.18 -2.31 9.97
CA VAL A 238 9.30 -1.38 9.80
C VAL A 238 10.37 -1.66 10.86
N GLU A 239 9.98 -1.86 12.12
CA GLU A 239 10.85 -2.17 13.25
C GLU A 239 11.58 -3.51 13.07
N ASP A 240 10.90 -4.47 12.47
CA ASP A 240 11.41 -5.82 12.23
C ASP A 240 12.22 -5.93 10.92
N ASN A 241 12.40 -4.81 10.20
CA ASN A 241 13.03 -4.77 8.87
C ASN A 241 12.39 -5.73 7.85
N ASN A 242 11.09 -5.98 8.01
CA ASN A 242 10.28 -6.83 7.15
C ASN A 242 8.99 -6.11 6.75
N ILE A 243 9.15 -5.08 5.91
CA ILE A 243 8.09 -4.13 5.60
C ILE A 243 7.10 -4.75 4.63
N GLY A 244 5.85 -4.93 5.11
CA GLY A 244 4.68 -5.23 4.30
C GLY A 244 3.82 -3.98 4.12
N HIS A 245 3.24 -3.79 2.93
CA HIS A 245 2.36 -2.66 2.67
C HIS A 245 1.43 -2.89 1.50
N THR A 246 0.29 -2.19 1.51
CA THR A 246 -0.55 -2.05 0.32
C THR A 246 -0.01 -0.93 -0.58
N MET A 247 -0.37 -0.95 -1.87
CA MET A 247 0.11 0.01 -2.85
C MET A 247 -1.04 0.87 -3.36
N ILE A 248 -0.86 2.18 -3.32
CA ILE A 248 -1.79 3.14 -3.91
C ILE A 248 -1.04 4.34 -4.49
N THR A 249 -1.60 4.94 -5.52
CA THR A 249 -1.19 6.25 -6.03
C THR A 249 -2.43 7.14 -6.12
N LEU A 250 -2.36 8.33 -5.57
CA LEU A 250 -3.47 9.27 -5.45
C LEU A 250 -3.26 10.48 -6.36
N ILE A 251 -4.36 11.08 -6.82
CA ILE A 251 -4.37 12.38 -7.46
C ILE A 251 -5.25 13.31 -6.64
N LEU A 252 -4.69 14.39 -6.15
CA LEU A 252 -5.39 15.48 -5.49
C LEU A 252 -5.45 16.70 -6.41
N ASP A 253 -6.58 17.43 -6.36
CA ASP A 253 -6.74 18.72 -7.05
C ASP A 253 -6.09 19.87 -6.27
N LYS A 254 -6.25 21.12 -6.78
CA LYS A 254 -5.73 22.34 -6.14
C LYS A 254 -6.31 22.57 -4.74
N ASP A 255 -7.55 22.12 -4.47
CA ASP A 255 -8.23 22.24 -3.20
C ASP A 255 -7.89 21.09 -2.24
N LYS A 256 -6.94 20.20 -2.65
CA LYS A 256 -6.48 19.02 -1.92
C LYS A 256 -7.56 17.95 -1.78
N LYS A 257 -8.52 17.92 -2.69
CA LYS A 257 -9.55 16.89 -2.76
C LYS A 257 -9.05 15.70 -3.57
N LEU A 258 -9.36 14.50 -3.10
CA LEU A 258 -9.11 13.27 -3.86
C LEU A 258 -9.98 13.26 -5.12
N ILE A 259 -9.36 13.21 -6.28
CA ILE A 259 -10.07 13.11 -7.56
C ILE A 259 -9.93 11.73 -8.19
N LYS A 260 -8.85 11.01 -7.89
CA LYS A 260 -8.64 9.63 -8.34
C LYS A 260 -7.66 8.89 -7.47
N SER A 261 -7.83 7.57 -7.36
CA SER A 261 -6.86 6.66 -6.78
C SER A 261 -6.63 5.45 -7.68
N TYR A 262 -5.41 4.89 -7.62
CA TYR A 262 -4.99 3.69 -8.32
C TYR A 262 -4.42 2.71 -7.33
N SER A 263 -5.17 1.66 -7.01
CA SER A 263 -4.74 0.62 -6.08
C SER A 263 -3.92 -0.45 -6.78
N GLY A 264 -2.96 -1.02 -6.03
CA GLY A 264 -2.07 -2.09 -6.52
C GLY A 264 -1.03 -1.61 -7.53
N MET A 265 -0.41 -2.58 -8.21
CA MET A 265 0.72 -2.35 -9.11
C MET A 265 0.33 -2.32 -10.59
N ASN A 266 -0.86 -2.81 -10.95
CA ASN A 266 -1.20 -3.14 -12.34
C ASN A 266 -1.69 -1.94 -13.17
N TRP A 267 -1.81 -0.75 -12.59
CA TRP A 267 -2.19 0.44 -13.35
C TRP A 267 -1.11 0.83 -14.38
N LYS A 268 -1.56 1.24 -15.56
CA LYS A 268 -0.68 1.63 -16.65
C LYS A 268 -0.41 3.14 -16.61
N PRO A 269 0.85 3.59 -16.75
CA PRO A 269 1.17 5.02 -16.82
C PRO A 269 0.42 5.76 -17.94
N SER A 270 0.13 5.09 -19.07
CA SER A 270 -0.68 5.65 -20.15
C SER A 270 -2.11 5.98 -19.75
N ASP A 271 -2.74 5.11 -18.94
CA ASP A 271 -4.10 5.34 -18.46
C ASP A 271 -4.12 6.47 -17.43
N PHE A 272 -3.14 6.49 -16.52
CA PHE A 272 -2.96 7.58 -15.58
C PHE A 272 -2.76 8.93 -16.31
N LYS A 273 -1.86 8.94 -17.30
CA LYS A 273 -1.60 10.14 -18.12
C LYS A 273 -2.87 10.65 -18.79
N ARG A 274 -3.65 9.74 -19.40
CA ARG A 274 -4.94 10.09 -20.01
C ARG A 274 -5.90 10.71 -19.00
N ASP A 275 -6.05 10.08 -17.86
CA ASP A 275 -7.00 10.52 -16.83
C ASP A 275 -6.59 11.88 -16.25
N LEU A 276 -5.30 12.08 -15.93
CA LEU A 276 -4.80 13.36 -15.44
C LEU A 276 -4.93 14.46 -16.50
N SER A 277 -4.67 14.13 -17.78
CA SER A 277 -4.89 15.08 -18.89
C SER A 277 -6.34 15.49 -19.02
N ASN A 278 -7.29 14.58 -18.82
CA ASN A 278 -8.72 14.89 -18.83
C ASN A 278 -9.08 15.86 -17.70
N PHE A 279 -8.58 15.66 -16.47
CA PHE A 279 -8.81 16.60 -15.37
C PHE A 279 -8.25 17.99 -15.66
N ILE A 280 -7.05 18.08 -16.27
CA ILE A 280 -6.42 19.35 -16.65
C ILE A 280 -7.24 20.10 -17.71
N ASN A 281 -7.87 19.39 -18.64
CA ASN A 281 -8.64 19.99 -19.73
C ASN A 281 -10.09 20.36 -19.32
N LEU A 282 -10.57 19.88 -18.17
CA LEU A 282 -11.89 20.17 -17.64
C LEU A 282 -11.91 21.43 -16.75
N ASN A 283 -10.74 21.91 -16.33
CA ASN A 283 -10.52 23.10 -15.51
C ASN A 283 -9.84 24.22 -16.31
#